data_707261c8b7b8d1b95de3ea359eaca75b
#
_entry.id   707261c8b7b8d1b95de3ea359eaca75b
#
_cell.length_a   1.000
_cell.length_b   1.000
_cell.length_c   1.000
_cell.angle_alpha   90.00
_cell.angle_beta   90.00
_cell.angle_gamma   90.00
#
_symmetry.space_group_name_H-M   'P 1'
#
loop_
_entity.id
_entity.type
_entity.pdbx_description
1 polymer ?
#
loop_
_entity_poly.entity_id
_entity_poly.type
_entity_poly.pdbx_seq_one_letter_code
_entity_poly.pdbx_strand_id
1 'polypeptide(L)'
;MKSRKVFTKEDIEDYYFALACGIVGDSICVMMLALNEELGIGKERAKRVIERYFAINRHYNEYGDDVRREREIKQRMKELDLEECAQHLYSRQSVKRYHQEYKKQNEVSVVEAANMQKQLKLMKELVNSSK
;
A
#
# COMPACT_ATOMS: atom_id res chain seq x y z
N MET A 1 3.18 -24.22 31.50
CA MET A 1 3.71 -24.19 30.13
C MET A 1 2.89 -23.20 29.30
N LYS A 2 3.49 -22.13 28.86
CA LYS A 2 2.84 -21.25 27.84
C LYS A 2 2.91 -22.02 26.53
N SER A 3 1.76 -22.44 25.99
CA SER A 3 1.70 -23.02 24.65
C SER A 3 2.20 -21.99 23.63
N ARG A 4 3.25 -22.32 22.90
CA ARG A 4 3.67 -21.52 21.75
C ARG A 4 2.53 -21.52 20.74
N LYS A 5 1.93 -20.35 20.53
CA LYS A 5 0.91 -20.20 19.50
C LYS A 5 1.60 -20.45 18.15
N VAL A 6 1.26 -21.54 17.50
CA VAL A 6 1.73 -21.86 16.16
C VAL A 6 0.87 -21.06 15.18
N PHE A 7 1.49 -20.17 14.42
CA PHE A 7 0.82 -19.44 13.36
C PHE A 7 0.59 -20.36 12.15
N THR A 8 -0.63 -20.43 11.68
CA THR A 8 -0.99 -21.15 10.46
C THR A 8 -0.65 -20.32 9.22
N LYS A 9 -0.66 -20.94 8.03
CA LYS A 9 -0.53 -20.22 6.76
C LYS A 9 -1.64 -19.16 6.61
N GLU A 10 -2.86 -19.50 7.01
CA GLU A 10 -4.02 -18.61 7.00
C GLU A 10 -3.81 -17.40 7.92
N ASP A 11 -3.28 -17.58 9.13
CA ASP A 11 -2.95 -16.49 10.05
C ASP A 11 -1.94 -15.50 9.42
N ILE A 12 -0.98 -16.00 8.65
CA ILE A 12 0.02 -15.18 7.96
C ILE A 12 -0.62 -14.41 6.81
N GLU A 13 -1.47 -15.05 6.01
CA GLU A 13 -2.21 -14.42 4.91
C GLU A 13 -3.13 -13.31 5.44
N ASP A 14 -3.85 -13.55 6.52
CA ASP A 14 -4.72 -12.57 7.18
C ASP A 14 -3.93 -11.37 7.72
N TYR A 15 -2.75 -11.61 8.28
CA TYR A 15 -1.87 -10.55 8.75
C TYR A 15 -1.39 -9.65 7.61
N TYR A 16 -0.92 -10.24 6.50
CA TYR A 16 -0.50 -9.47 5.33
C TYR A 16 -1.65 -8.70 4.68
N PHE A 17 -2.83 -9.30 4.63
CA PHE A 17 -4.02 -8.62 4.13
C PHE A 17 -4.40 -7.42 4.99
N ALA A 18 -4.41 -7.58 6.31
CA ALA A 18 -4.68 -6.49 7.25
C ALA A 18 -3.64 -5.36 7.15
N LEU A 19 -2.35 -5.71 6.99
CA LEU A 19 -1.27 -4.75 6.78
C LEU A 19 -1.45 -3.97 5.47
N ALA A 20 -1.77 -4.65 4.38
CA ALA A 20 -2.03 -4.03 3.08
C ALA A 20 -3.24 -3.07 3.14
N CYS A 21 -4.32 -3.47 3.80
CA CYS A 21 -5.48 -2.61 4.03
C CYS A 21 -5.13 -1.37 4.85
N GLY A 22 -4.28 -1.51 5.85
CA GLY A 22 -3.78 -0.39 6.66
C GLY A 22 -2.97 0.62 5.84
N ILE A 23 -2.07 0.14 4.99
CA ILE A 23 -1.26 0.98 4.09
C ILE A 23 -2.16 1.73 3.10
N VAL A 24 -3.13 1.06 2.48
CA VAL A 24 -4.07 1.69 1.54
C VAL A 24 -4.92 2.73 2.25
N GLY A 25 -5.46 2.40 3.42
CA GLY A 25 -6.25 3.33 4.24
C GLY A 25 -5.47 4.60 4.60
N ASP A 26 -4.24 4.43 5.03
CA ASP A 26 -3.34 5.53 5.36
C ASP A 26 -3.06 6.43 4.15
N SER A 27 -2.79 5.84 2.98
CA SER A 27 -2.58 6.56 1.72
C SER A 27 -3.81 7.36 1.30
N ILE A 28 -5.01 6.81 1.47
CA ILE A 28 -6.27 7.52 1.22
C ILE A 28 -6.43 8.70 2.17
N CYS A 29 -6.13 8.54 3.45
CA CYS A 29 -6.18 9.62 4.43
C CYS A 29 -5.23 10.76 4.07
N VAL A 30 -3.99 10.46 3.72
CA VAL A 30 -2.99 11.46 3.30
C VAL A 30 -3.46 12.20 2.04
N MET A 31 -4.01 11.48 1.06
CA MET A 31 -4.59 12.08 -0.15
C MET A 31 -5.77 13.02 0.20
N MET A 32 -6.63 12.63 1.15
CA MET A 32 -7.74 13.50 1.60
C MET A 32 -7.22 14.78 2.25
N LEU A 33 -6.16 14.71 3.05
CA LEU A 33 -5.51 15.89 3.61
C LEU A 33 -4.97 16.80 2.52
N ALA A 34 -4.27 16.25 1.52
CA ALA A 34 -3.76 17.01 0.40
C ALA A 34 -4.88 17.69 -0.41
N LEU A 35 -5.97 17.00 -0.66
CA LEU A 35 -7.15 17.56 -1.35
C LEU A 35 -7.84 18.66 -0.53
N ASN A 36 -7.84 18.54 0.78
CA ASN A 36 -8.35 19.58 1.66
C ASN A 36 -7.47 20.84 1.62
N GLU A 37 -6.15 20.68 1.71
CA GLU A 37 -5.19 21.78 1.68
C GLU A 37 -5.17 22.51 0.34
N GLU A 38 -5.13 21.78 -0.77
CA GLU A 38 -5.01 22.35 -2.12
C GLU A 38 -6.33 22.85 -2.70
N LEU A 39 -7.43 22.14 -2.45
CA LEU A 39 -8.71 22.38 -3.09
C LEU A 39 -9.83 22.77 -2.13
N GLY A 40 -9.57 22.85 -0.83
CA GLY A 40 -10.58 23.18 0.17
C GLY A 40 -11.72 22.17 0.26
N ILE A 41 -11.45 20.88 -0.04
CA ILE A 41 -12.47 19.83 0.00
C ILE A 41 -12.87 19.58 1.44
N GLY A 42 -14.12 19.84 1.80
CA GLY A 42 -14.69 19.53 3.10
C GLY A 42 -15.30 18.13 3.18
N LYS A 43 -15.91 17.82 4.31
CA LYS A 43 -16.43 16.49 4.69
C LYS A 43 -17.30 15.83 3.62
N GLU A 44 -18.27 16.55 3.06
CA GLU A 44 -19.24 15.96 2.12
C GLU A 44 -18.59 15.64 0.76
N ARG A 45 -17.68 16.47 0.31
CA ARG A 45 -16.91 16.20 -0.92
C ARG A 45 -15.92 15.07 -0.70
N ALA A 46 -15.25 15.03 0.46
CA ALA A 46 -14.32 13.95 0.81
C ALA A 46 -14.99 12.58 0.80
N LYS A 47 -16.19 12.46 1.39
CA LYS A 47 -16.99 11.23 1.34
C LYS A 47 -17.25 10.77 -0.10
N ARG A 48 -17.68 11.69 -0.98
CA ARG A 48 -17.95 11.38 -2.39
C ARG A 48 -16.70 10.94 -3.13
N VAL A 49 -15.55 11.57 -2.84
CA VAL A 49 -14.25 11.17 -3.43
C VAL A 49 -13.86 9.76 -3.00
N ILE A 50 -14.03 9.42 -1.72
CA ILE A 50 -13.74 8.08 -1.19
C ILE A 50 -14.65 7.03 -1.84
N GLU A 51 -15.95 7.29 -1.92
CA GLU A 51 -16.90 6.40 -2.60
C GLU A 51 -16.54 6.19 -4.08
N ARG A 52 -16.14 7.25 -4.77
CA ARG A 52 -15.68 7.20 -6.15
C ARG A 52 -14.38 6.42 -6.28
N TYR A 53 -13.43 6.59 -5.36
CA TYR A 53 -12.20 5.81 -5.32
C TYR A 53 -12.49 4.31 -5.27
N PHE A 54 -13.35 3.87 -4.37
CA PHE A 54 -13.71 2.46 -4.27
C PHE A 54 -14.45 1.95 -5.50
N ALA A 55 -15.31 2.76 -6.10
CA ALA A 55 -16.01 2.38 -7.33
C ALA A 55 -15.04 2.20 -8.51
N ILE A 56 -14.09 3.12 -8.69
CA ILE A 56 -13.05 3.05 -9.71
C ILE A 56 -12.14 1.83 -9.45
N ASN A 57 -11.73 1.62 -8.22
CA ASN A 57 -10.86 0.50 -7.87
C ASN A 57 -11.54 -0.85 -8.15
N ARG A 58 -12.82 -1.00 -7.84
CA ARG A 58 -13.60 -2.20 -8.18
C ARG A 58 -13.67 -2.42 -9.69
N HIS A 59 -13.92 -1.36 -10.46
CA HIS A 59 -13.97 -1.44 -11.92
C HIS A 59 -12.66 -1.99 -12.51
N TYR A 60 -11.52 -1.47 -12.09
CA TYR A 60 -10.23 -1.95 -12.58
C TYR A 60 -9.83 -3.33 -12.03
N ASN A 61 -10.31 -3.72 -10.86
CA ASN A 61 -10.07 -5.06 -10.30
C ASN A 61 -10.84 -6.16 -11.06
N GLU A 62 -11.91 -5.83 -11.77
CA GLU A 62 -12.66 -6.77 -12.62
C GLU A 62 -11.84 -7.33 -13.79
N TYR A 63 -10.75 -6.67 -14.18
CA TYR A 63 -9.84 -7.19 -15.21
C TYR A 63 -9.11 -8.49 -14.80
N GLY A 64 -8.99 -8.77 -13.51
CA GLY A 64 -8.45 -10.03 -12.98
C GLY A 64 -6.95 -10.28 -13.21
N ASP A 65 -6.27 -9.39 -13.92
CA ASP A 65 -4.85 -9.45 -14.29
C ASP A 65 -4.20 -8.10 -14.00
N ASP A 66 -3.17 -8.11 -13.17
CA ASP A 66 -2.48 -6.90 -12.73
C ASP A 66 -1.83 -6.13 -13.88
N VAL A 67 -1.30 -6.82 -14.89
CA VAL A 67 -0.68 -6.19 -16.06
C VAL A 67 -1.72 -5.46 -16.90
N ARG A 68 -2.86 -6.11 -17.12
CA ARG A 68 -3.99 -5.52 -17.86
C ARG A 68 -4.58 -4.36 -17.09
N ARG A 69 -4.80 -4.53 -15.79
CA ARG A 69 -5.28 -3.48 -14.89
C ARG A 69 -4.40 -2.23 -14.96
N GLU A 70 -3.09 -2.38 -14.83
CA GLU A 70 -2.13 -1.28 -14.89
C GLU A 70 -2.16 -0.56 -16.26
N ARG A 71 -2.24 -1.32 -17.35
CA ARG A 71 -2.34 -0.78 -18.71
C ARG A 71 -3.58 0.07 -18.89
N GLU A 72 -4.74 -0.41 -18.45
CA GLU A 72 -6.01 0.32 -18.57
C GLU A 72 -6.02 1.59 -17.72
N ILE A 73 -5.47 1.55 -16.51
CA ILE A 73 -5.31 2.74 -15.67
C ILE A 73 -4.41 3.79 -16.36
N LYS A 74 -3.27 3.37 -16.88
CA LYS A 74 -2.34 4.25 -17.60
C LYS A 74 -2.99 4.86 -18.85
N GLN A 75 -3.72 4.05 -19.60
CA GLN A 75 -4.44 4.53 -20.79
C GLN A 75 -5.47 5.60 -20.40
N ARG A 76 -6.22 5.39 -19.34
CA ARG A 76 -7.21 6.37 -18.86
C ARG A 76 -6.56 7.65 -18.36
N MET A 77 -5.44 7.56 -17.67
CA MET A 77 -4.64 8.72 -17.25
C MET A 77 -4.16 9.53 -18.45
N LYS A 78 -3.72 8.87 -19.51
CA LYS A 78 -3.31 9.51 -20.77
C LYS A 78 -4.47 10.23 -21.46
N GLU A 79 -5.63 9.61 -21.56
CA GLU A 79 -6.84 10.21 -22.12
C GLU A 79 -7.28 11.48 -21.38
N LEU A 80 -7.01 11.56 -20.09
CA LEU A 80 -7.33 12.70 -19.23
C LEU A 80 -6.20 13.74 -19.14
N ASP A 81 -5.10 13.55 -19.86
CA ASP A 81 -3.90 14.39 -19.80
C ASP A 81 -3.29 14.49 -18.38
N LEU A 82 -3.36 13.39 -17.65
CA LEU A 82 -2.84 13.25 -16.27
C LEU A 82 -1.58 12.38 -16.20
N GLU A 83 -1.04 11.95 -17.35
CA GLU A 83 0.08 11.01 -17.41
C GLU A 83 1.33 11.55 -16.69
N GLU A 84 1.64 12.83 -16.86
CA GLU A 84 2.79 13.47 -16.21
C GLU A 84 2.71 13.43 -14.69
N CYS A 85 1.51 13.57 -14.12
CA CYS A 85 1.30 13.49 -12.68
C CYS A 85 1.64 12.11 -12.10
N ALA A 86 1.52 11.06 -12.89
CA ALA A 86 1.72 9.68 -12.47
C ALA A 86 3.10 9.10 -12.86
N GLN A 87 3.85 9.76 -13.74
CA GLN A 87 5.14 9.26 -14.23
C GLN A 87 6.12 8.90 -13.11
N HIS A 88 6.12 9.69 -12.04
CA HIS A 88 7.03 9.49 -10.92
C HIS A 88 6.60 8.34 -9.99
N LEU A 89 5.34 7.93 -10.01
CA LEU A 89 4.82 6.92 -9.10
C LEU A 89 5.27 5.50 -9.44
N TYR A 90 5.55 5.24 -10.73
CA TYR A 90 5.88 3.90 -11.24
C TYR A 90 7.33 3.74 -11.65
N SER A 91 8.17 4.78 -11.59
CA SER A 91 9.57 4.66 -11.96
C SER A 91 10.39 4.00 -10.84
N ARG A 92 11.34 3.13 -11.22
CA ARG A 92 12.28 2.52 -10.26
C ARG A 92 13.10 3.55 -9.50
N GLN A 93 13.43 4.67 -10.14
CA GLN A 93 14.16 5.77 -9.50
C GLN A 93 13.33 6.45 -8.44
N SER A 94 12.05 6.69 -8.71
CA SER A 94 11.13 7.27 -7.73
C SER A 94 10.93 6.36 -6.53
N VAL A 95 10.74 5.06 -6.75
CA VAL A 95 10.62 4.08 -5.66
C VAL A 95 11.88 4.06 -4.79
N LYS A 96 13.06 4.07 -5.42
CA LYS A 96 14.34 4.14 -4.68
C LYS A 96 14.48 5.43 -3.88
N ARG A 97 14.11 6.56 -4.49
CA ARG A 97 14.15 7.87 -3.82
C ARG A 97 13.22 7.91 -2.62
N TYR A 98 11.98 7.49 -2.76
CA TYR A 98 11.02 7.40 -1.66
C TYR A 98 11.52 6.47 -0.56
N HIS A 99 12.11 5.35 -0.91
CA HIS A 99 12.68 4.44 0.07
C HIS A 99 13.85 5.05 0.85
N GLN A 100 14.71 5.81 0.18
CA GLN A 100 15.82 6.52 0.82
C GLN A 100 15.32 7.66 1.72
N GLU A 101 14.34 8.44 1.26
CA GLU A 101 13.72 9.49 2.05
C GLU A 101 13.00 8.92 3.27
N TYR A 102 12.27 7.84 3.11
CA TYR A 102 11.63 7.12 4.20
C TYR A 102 12.62 6.65 5.26
N LYS A 103 13.75 6.08 4.84
CA LYS A 103 14.82 5.67 5.76
C LYS A 103 15.43 6.84 6.53
N LYS A 104 15.59 7.98 5.88
CA LYS A 104 16.12 9.19 6.54
C LYS A 104 15.15 9.79 7.57
N GLN A 105 13.85 9.79 7.25
CA GLN A 105 12.80 10.33 8.11
C GLN A 105 12.49 9.40 9.29
N ASN A 106 12.58 8.11 9.07
CA ASN A 106 12.33 7.07 10.06
C ASN A 106 13.63 6.34 10.37
N GLU A 107 14.56 7.00 11.08
CA GLU A 107 15.70 6.32 11.70
C GLU A 107 15.17 5.34 12.76
N VAL A 108 14.94 4.11 12.31
CA VAL A 108 14.54 3.01 13.19
C VAL A 108 15.73 2.70 14.09
N SER A 109 15.53 2.69 15.40
CA SER A 109 16.59 2.33 16.32
C SER A 109 17.18 0.96 15.97
N VAL A 110 18.47 0.75 16.25
CA VAL A 110 19.16 -0.52 15.96
C VAL A 110 18.42 -1.72 16.59
N VAL A 111 17.81 -1.51 17.76
CA VAL A 111 17.01 -2.53 18.47
C VAL A 111 15.73 -2.88 17.71
N GLU A 112 15.01 -1.87 17.22
CA GLU A 112 13.79 -2.08 16.43
C GLU A 112 14.09 -2.78 15.09
N ALA A 113 15.17 -2.37 14.41
CA ALA A 113 15.62 -3.03 13.18
C ALA A 113 15.98 -4.51 13.42
N ALA A 114 16.69 -4.82 14.51
CA ALA A 114 17.00 -6.20 14.89
C ALA A 114 15.75 -7.02 15.21
N ASN A 115 14.76 -6.43 15.88
CA ASN A 115 13.49 -7.08 16.18
C ASN A 115 12.68 -7.34 14.90
N MET A 116 12.63 -6.41 13.98
CA MET A 116 11.97 -6.60 12.68
C MET A 116 12.63 -7.72 11.87
N GLN A 117 13.96 -7.79 11.83
CA GLN A 117 14.69 -8.86 11.15
C GLN A 117 14.42 -10.23 11.79
N LYS A 118 14.36 -10.32 13.12
CA LYS A 118 13.99 -11.56 13.82
C LYS A 118 12.57 -12.00 13.48
N GLN A 119 11.61 -11.08 13.43
CA GLN A 119 10.24 -11.38 13.05
C GLN A 119 10.12 -11.86 11.60
N LEU A 120 10.81 -11.22 10.67
CA LEU A 120 10.86 -11.64 9.27
C LEU A 120 11.48 -13.01 9.10
N LYS A 121 12.56 -13.31 9.83
CA LYS A 121 13.20 -14.62 9.82
C LYS A 121 12.26 -15.70 10.33
N LEU A 122 11.58 -15.46 11.46
CA LEU A 122 10.58 -16.37 12.03
C LEU A 122 9.43 -16.63 11.05
N MET A 123 8.93 -15.60 10.37
CA MET A 123 7.87 -15.74 9.37
C MET A 123 8.33 -16.59 8.18
N LYS A 124 9.55 -16.38 7.69
CA LYS A 124 10.12 -17.19 6.60
C LYS A 124 10.28 -18.65 7.00
N GLU A 125 10.75 -18.94 8.21
CA GLU A 125 10.88 -20.30 8.73
C GLU A 125 9.51 -20.98 8.86
N LEU A 126 8.48 -20.27 9.32
CA LEU A 126 7.11 -20.77 9.40
C LEU A 126 6.52 -21.10 8.03
N VAL A 127 6.73 -20.23 7.02
CA VAL A 127 6.30 -20.47 5.63
C VAL A 127 7.00 -21.69 5.04
N ASN A 128 8.30 -21.86 5.30
CA ASN A 128 9.07 -23.01 4.80
C ASN A 128 8.71 -24.33 5.51
N SER A 129 8.34 -24.28 6.79
CA SER A 129 7.93 -25.49 7.55
C SER A 129 6.51 -25.97 7.23
N SER A 130 5.68 -25.12 6.59
CA SER A 130 4.31 -25.45 6.20
C SER A 130 4.17 -26.01 4.77
N LYS A 131 5.31 -26.21 4.08
CA LYS A 131 5.35 -26.85 2.75
C LYS A 131 5.40 -28.37 2.87
#